data_2274344bdfb07dc271547b7cd63c60ae
#
_entry.id   2274344bdfb07dc271547b7cd63c60ae
#
_cell.length_a   1.000
_cell.length_b   1.000
_cell.length_c   1.000
_cell.angle_alpha   90.00
_cell.angle_beta   90.00
_cell.angle_gamma   90.00
#
_symmetry.space_group_name_H-M   'P 1'
#
loop_
_entity.id
_entity.type
_entity.pdbx_description
1 polymer ?
#
loop_
_entity_poly.entity_id
_entity_poly.type
_entity_poly.pdbx_seq_one_letter_code
_entity_poly.pdbx_strand_id
1 'polypeptide(L)'
;VCWVEEAQAVSKRSWDILIPTIRKPGSEIWITFNPELDSDETFERFVLNPPAGSWVQKANWDSNPWFPDVLDAERRDLLTRDPVAYKTVWEGECRPAVEGAIYGREMAALQEAGRVRTIPYDPLLKVHTFWDLGWNDETSIIFVQRAASEIRIIDHISSSFLTLADYVKQLEGKPYRYGTDFLPHDGNARSVNTGKSAREILEALGRTVSIVPRLDVEEGIAAARMMFPRCYFDEGATGKLIQSLKKYRRQMHQSTGTFGAPLHDDASHDADAFRYLAVGESGLSNDDWGGVPINYRNRVIA
;
A
#
# COMPACT_ATOMS: atom_id res chain seq x y z
N VAL A 1 35.86 -6.86 9.04
CA VAL A 1 34.57 -6.50 9.64
C VAL A 1 34.04 -5.25 8.94
N CYS A 2 32.79 -5.25 8.55
CA CYS A 2 32.03 -4.08 8.09
C CYS A 2 30.97 -3.77 9.14
N TRP A 3 30.92 -2.54 9.65
CA TRP A 3 29.89 -2.10 10.60
C TRP A 3 28.98 -1.10 9.91
N VAL A 4 27.67 -1.36 9.94
CA VAL A 4 26.63 -0.51 9.41
C VAL A 4 25.76 -0.08 10.58
N GLU A 5 25.83 1.19 10.94
CA GLU A 5 25.06 1.82 12.01
C GLU A 5 23.88 2.59 11.42
N GLU A 6 22.80 2.74 12.18
CA GLU A 6 21.53 3.36 11.73
C GLU A 6 21.01 2.74 10.42
N ALA A 7 21.10 1.40 10.36
CA ALA A 7 20.87 0.66 9.13
C ALA A 7 19.41 0.61 8.66
N GLN A 8 18.43 1.13 9.42
CA GLN A 8 17.02 1.21 9.01
C GLN A 8 16.84 2.04 7.73
N ALA A 9 17.70 3.02 7.50
CA ALA A 9 17.67 3.87 6.30
C ALA A 9 18.35 3.28 5.06
N VAL A 10 18.96 2.09 5.16
CA VAL A 10 19.70 1.49 4.05
C VAL A 10 18.76 0.84 3.03
N SER A 11 18.84 1.29 1.78
CA SER A 11 18.01 0.79 0.70
C SER A 11 18.38 -0.63 0.27
N LYS A 12 17.44 -1.35 -0.36
CA LYS A 12 17.66 -2.65 -0.99
C LYS A 12 18.87 -2.64 -1.93
N ARG A 13 18.93 -1.63 -2.79
CA ARG A 13 20.05 -1.47 -3.74
C ARG A 13 21.39 -1.36 -3.01
N SER A 14 21.44 -0.65 -1.91
CA SER A 14 22.67 -0.50 -1.11
C SER A 14 23.12 -1.84 -0.52
N TRP A 15 22.18 -2.64 0.02
CA TRP A 15 22.48 -3.98 0.50
C TRP A 15 22.91 -4.92 -0.62
N ASP A 16 22.25 -4.90 -1.77
CA ASP A 16 22.59 -5.73 -2.93
C ASP A 16 23.98 -5.43 -3.50
N ILE A 17 24.50 -4.22 -3.26
CA ILE A 17 25.86 -3.84 -3.63
C ILE A 17 26.86 -4.18 -2.50
N LEU A 18 26.54 -3.87 -1.25
CA LEU A 18 27.45 -4.04 -0.12
C LEU A 18 27.78 -5.51 0.15
N ILE A 19 26.75 -6.36 0.23
CA ILE A 19 26.93 -7.76 0.62
C ILE A 19 27.90 -8.50 -0.31
N PRO A 20 27.77 -8.45 -1.65
CA PRO A 20 28.71 -9.11 -2.54
C PRO A 20 30.11 -8.49 -2.56
N THR A 21 30.26 -7.26 -2.03
CA THR A 21 31.55 -6.57 -1.95
C THR A 21 32.42 -7.14 -0.82
N ILE A 22 31.83 -7.71 0.21
CA ILE A 22 32.53 -8.33 1.34
C ILE A 22 32.90 -9.76 0.96
N ARG A 23 34.11 -9.95 0.41
CA ARG A 23 34.53 -11.22 -0.26
C ARG A 23 35.60 -12.01 0.49
N LYS A 24 36.25 -11.42 1.48
CA LYS A 24 37.34 -12.10 2.20
C LYS A 24 36.75 -13.17 3.14
N PRO A 25 37.23 -14.43 3.08
CA PRO A 25 36.81 -15.45 4.03
C PRO A 25 36.99 -15.00 5.49
N GLY A 26 36.01 -15.29 6.34
CA GLY A 26 35.97 -14.87 7.74
C GLY A 26 35.62 -13.40 7.95
N SER A 27 35.13 -12.71 6.91
CA SER A 27 34.56 -11.37 7.08
C SER A 27 33.17 -11.43 7.70
N GLU A 28 32.86 -10.40 8.46
CA GLU A 28 31.58 -10.23 9.14
C GLU A 28 30.98 -8.87 8.78
N ILE A 29 29.65 -8.82 8.73
CA ILE A 29 28.89 -7.58 8.63
C ILE A 29 28.12 -7.44 9.94
N TRP A 30 28.39 -6.35 10.66
CA TRP A 30 27.70 -5.98 11.88
C TRP A 30 26.70 -4.88 11.58
N ILE A 31 25.45 -5.09 11.97
CA ILE A 31 24.34 -4.22 11.65
C ILE A 31 23.66 -3.81 12.95
N THR A 32 23.59 -2.50 13.18
CA THR A 32 22.90 -1.92 14.34
C THR A 32 21.87 -0.89 13.87
N PHE A 33 20.66 -0.99 14.38
CA PHE A 33 19.60 -0.06 14.01
C PHE A 33 18.44 -0.11 15.00
N ASN A 34 17.65 0.97 15.00
CA ASN A 34 16.32 1.01 15.60
C ASN A 34 15.30 0.81 14.50
N PRO A 35 14.45 -0.23 14.56
CA PRO A 35 13.47 -0.49 13.50
C PRO A 35 12.47 0.67 13.39
N GLU A 36 12.18 1.11 12.17
CA GLU A 36 11.12 2.10 11.92
C GLU A 36 9.85 1.42 11.44
N LEU A 37 9.94 0.65 10.34
CA LEU A 37 8.83 -0.10 9.80
C LEU A 37 9.20 -1.58 9.66
N ASP A 38 8.20 -2.44 9.78
CA ASP A 38 8.36 -3.88 9.51
C ASP A 38 8.71 -4.19 8.04
N SER A 39 8.43 -3.24 7.15
CA SER A 39 8.72 -3.28 5.72
C SER A 39 10.04 -2.63 5.32
N ASP A 40 10.83 -2.15 6.25
CA ASP A 40 12.15 -1.62 5.92
C ASP A 40 13.08 -2.75 5.50
N GLU A 41 13.82 -2.56 4.40
CA GLU A 41 14.66 -3.59 3.78
C GLU A 41 15.61 -4.27 4.79
N THR A 42 16.17 -3.49 5.70
CA THR A 42 17.06 -4.02 6.73
C THR A 42 16.31 -4.92 7.71
N PHE A 43 15.12 -4.51 8.13
CA PHE A 43 14.31 -5.30 9.06
C PHE A 43 13.79 -6.58 8.38
N GLU A 44 13.28 -6.46 7.16
CA GLU A 44 12.78 -7.60 6.39
C GLU A 44 13.89 -8.62 6.12
N ARG A 45 15.06 -8.16 5.67
CA ARG A 45 16.18 -9.02 5.26
C ARG A 45 16.90 -9.69 6.42
N PHE A 46 17.09 -8.99 7.55
CA PHE A 46 17.96 -9.45 8.63
C PHE A 46 17.24 -9.82 9.92
N VAL A 47 15.97 -9.41 10.09
CA VAL A 47 15.16 -9.77 11.27
C VAL A 47 14.08 -10.76 10.91
N LEU A 48 13.25 -10.48 9.88
CA LEU A 48 12.17 -11.37 9.47
C LEU A 48 12.69 -12.59 8.67
N ASN A 49 13.67 -12.37 7.78
CA ASN A 49 14.24 -13.40 6.91
C ASN A 49 15.78 -13.44 7.05
N PRO A 50 16.36 -13.72 8.24
CA PRO A 50 17.78 -13.66 8.45
C PRO A 50 18.53 -14.68 7.58
N PRO A 51 19.63 -14.28 6.90
CA PRO A 51 20.48 -15.22 6.18
C PRO A 51 21.01 -16.34 7.05
N ALA A 52 21.23 -17.52 6.48
CA ALA A 52 21.76 -18.66 7.22
C ALA A 52 23.11 -18.30 7.89
N GLY A 53 23.24 -18.61 9.17
CA GLY A 53 24.43 -18.29 9.98
C GLY A 53 24.44 -16.90 10.58
N SER A 54 23.40 -16.09 10.38
CA SER A 54 23.23 -14.81 11.08
C SER A 54 22.91 -15.03 12.56
N TRP A 55 23.42 -14.12 13.38
CA TRP A 55 22.99 -13.97 14.76
C TRP A 55 22.19 -12.67 14.89
N VAL A 56 20.97 -12.77 15.42
CA VAL A 56 20.06 -11.64 15.57
C VAL A 56 19.67 -11.51 17.03
N GLN A 57 19.86 -10.34 17.60
CA GLN A 57 19.47 -10.07 18.98
C GLN A 57 18.80 -8.71 19.08
N LYS A 58 17.65 -8.70 19.74
CA LYS A 58 17.03 -7.47 20.22
C LYS A 58 17.63 -7.12 21.59
N ALA A 59 18.16 -5.90 21.69
CA ALA A 59 18.74 -5.36 22.90
C ALA A 59 18.01 -4.04 23.25
N ASN A 60 17.30 -4.03 24.37
CA ASN A 60 16.56 -2.86 24.84
C ASN A 60 17.27 -2.21 26.06
N TRP A 61 16.69 -1.16 26.58
CA TRP A 61 17.17 -0.46 27.77
C TRP A 61 17.38 -1.37 28.99
N ASP A 62 16.54 -2.37 29.18
CA ASP A 62 16.59 -3.34 30.29
C ASP A 62 17.77 -4.33 30.18
N SER A 63 18.35 -4.47 29.00
CA SER A 63 19.56 -5.26 28.75
C SER A 63 20.84 -4.52 29.13
N ASN A 64 20.74 -3.21 29.43
CA ASN A 64 21.89 -2.38 29.80
C ASN A 64 22.00 -2.25 31.33
N PRO A 65 22.96 -2.94 32.00
CA PRO A 65 23.12 -2.85 33.44
C PRO A 65 23.59 -1.47 33.95
N TRP A 66 24.04 -0.59 33.05
CA TRP A 66 24.46 0.78 33.34
C TRP A 66 23.47 1.81 32.80
N PHE A 67 22.17 1.43 32.64
CA PHE A 67 21.16 2.35 32.14
C PHE A 67 21.01 3.55 33.07
N PRO A 68 21.21 4.81 32.58
CA PRO A 68 21.24 6.00 33.43
C PRO A 68 19.86 6.37 33.98
N ASP A 69 19.80 6.81 35.23
CA ASP A 69 18.56 7.28 35.88
C ASP A 69 17.85 8.40 35.11
N VAL A 70 18.62 9.28 34.45
CA VAL A 70 18.06 10.37 33.63
C VAL A 70 17.28 9.82 32.46
N LEU A 71 17.80 8.79 31.77
CA LEU A 71 17.10 8.12 30.66
C LEU A 71 15.91 7.30 31.15
N ASP A 72 16.00 6.72 32.37
CA ASP A 72 14.86 6.00 32.95
C ASP A 72 13.70 6.94 33.32
N ALA A 73 13.99 8.14 33.77
CA ALA A 73 12.98 9.16 34.03
C ALA A 73 12.27 9.59 32.73
N GLU A 74 13.02 9.83 31.65
CA GLU A 74 12.46 10.17 30.34
C GLU A 74 11.65 9.02 29.73
N ARG A 75 12.14 7.80 29.87
CA ARG A 75 11.44 6.58 29.46
C ARG A 75 10.07 6.46 30.14
N ARG A 76 9.99 6.68 31.44
CA ARG A 76 8.73 6.62 32.21
C ARG A 76 7.78 7.75 31.83
N ASP A 77 8.30 8.94 31.58
CA ASP A 77 7.51 10.07 31.09
C ASP A 77 6.90 9.76 29.73
N LEU A 78 7.70 9.24 28.79
CA LEU A 78 7.21 8.86 27.47
C LEU A 78 6.17 7.75 27.55
N LEU A 79 6.34 6.74 28.39
CA LEU A 79 5.36 5.68 28.60
C LEU A 79 3.99 6.24 29.03
N THR A 80 3.99 7.29 29.85
CA THR A 80 2.75 7.93 30.34
C THR A 80 2.13 8.84 29.29
N ARG A 81 2.97 9.59 28.57
CA ARG A 81 2.54 10.61 27.61
C ARG A 81 2.15 10.04 26.25
N ASP A 82 2.92 9.09 25.74
CA ASP A 82 2.72 8.46 24.44
C ASP A 82 3.17 6.99 24.46
N PRO A 83 2.27 6.06 24.86
CA PRO A 83 2.57 4.63 24.92
C PRO A 83 2.93 4.01 23.56
N VAL A 84 2.48 4.61 22.46
CA VAL A 84 2.78 4.11 21.10
C VAL A 84 4.22 4.46 20.72
N ALA A 85 4.62 5.71 20.92
CA ALA A 85 6.00 6.12 20.72
C ALA A 85 6.98 5.39 21.66
N TYR A 86 6.55 5.11 22.90
CA TYR A 86 7.33 4.35 23.86
C TYR A 86 7.78 2.98 23.32
N LYS A 87 6.87 2.24 22.70
CA LYS A 87 7.18 0.92 22.17
C LYS A 87 8.27 0.97 21.09
N THR A 88 8.22 1.98 20.24
CA THR A 88 9.24 2.15 19.20
C THR A 88 10.58 2.62 19.78
N VAL A 89 10.55 3.65 20.63
CA VAL A 89 11.78 4.30 21.13
C VAL A 89 12.52 3.43 22.14
N TRP A 90 11.77 2.78 23.05
CA TRP A 90 12.37 2.07 24.18
C TRP A 90 12.28 0.55 24.11
N GLU A 91 11.33 0.03 23.35
CA GLU A 91 11.16 -1.42 23.22
C GLU A 91 11.56 -1.96 21.83
N GLY A 92 12.01 -1.08 20.93
CA GLY A 92 12.47 -1.48 19.58
C GLY A 92 11.40 -2.20 18.78
N GLU A 93 10.12 -1.79 18.94
CA GLU A 93 9.04 -2.24 18.08
C GLU A 93 8.94 -1.32 16.85
N CYS A 94 8.60 -1.90 15.72
CA CYS A 94 8.32 -1.12 14.51
C CYS A 94 7.15 -0.17 14.74
N ARG A 95 7.24 1.03 14.16
CA ARG A 95 6.11 1.96 14.14
C ARG A 95 4.99 1.38 13.28
N PRO A 96 3.73 1.56 13.67
CA PRO A 96 2.61 1.13 12.84
C PRO A 96 2.51 1.90 11.52
N ALA A 97 3.10 3.10 11.44
CA ALA A 97 3.18 3.94 10.23
C ALA A 97 4.28 4.99 10.34
N VAL A 98 4.72 5.53 9.19
CA VAL A 98 5.66 6.66 9.11
C VAL A 98 5.04 7.94 9.66
N GLU A 99 5.88 8.87 10.13
CA GLU A 99 5.44 10.19 10.53
C GLU A 99 4.78 10.94 9.38
N GLY A 100 3.62 11.53 9.64
CA GLY A 100 2.80 12.16 8.59
C GLY A 100 2.03 11.20 7.71
N ALA A 101 2.01 9.91 8.03
CA ALA A 101 1.25 8.92 7.27
C ALA A 101 -0.22 9.30 7.13
N ILE A 102 -0.74 9.19 5.91
CA ILE A 102 -2.11 9.58 5.59
C ILE A 102 -3.10 8.50 6.03
N TYR A 103 -2.76 7.23 5.82
CA TYR A 103 -3.61 6.08 6.13
C TYR A 103 -3.08 5.19 7.26
N GLY A 104 -2.08 5.68 8.01
CA GLY A 104 -1.41 4.87 9.03
C GLY A 104 -2.34 4.33 10.11
N ARG A 105 -3.29 5.14 10.60
CA ARG A 105 -4.27 4.74 11.61
C ARG A 105 -5.25 3.72 11.08
N GLU A 106 -5.74 3.93 9.86
CA GLU A 106 -6.70 3.07 9.18
C GLU A 106 -6.07 1.69 8.91
N MET A 107 -4.82 1.65 8.43
CA MET A 107 -4.09 0.41 8.19
C MET A 107 -3.81 -0.36 9.49
N ALA A 108 -3.41 0.32 10.56
CA ALA A 108 -3.23 -0.30 11.87
C ALA A 108 -4.54 -0.92 12.40
N ALA A 109 -5.65 -0.18 12.31
CA ALA A 109 -6.96 -0.67 12.71
C ALA A 109 -7.43 -1.90 11.89
N LEU A 110 -7.12 -1.94 10.59
CA LEU A 110 -7.40 -3.12 9.74
C LEU A 110 -6.61 -4.35 10.17
N GLN A 111 -5.33 -4.18 10.49
CA GLN A 111 -4.48 -5.27 10.97
C GLN A 111 -4.96 -5.81 12.32
N GLU A 112 -5.25 -4.92 13.26
CA GLU A 112 -5.79 -5.29 14.57
C GLU A 112 -7.15 -6.00 14.46
N ALA A 113 -8.01 -5.57 13.53
CA ALA A 113 -9.29 -6.21 13.25
C ALA A 113 -9.18 -7.54 12.47
N GLY A 114 -7.96 -8.02 12.12
CA GLY A 114 -7.73 -9.24 11.35
C GLY A 114 -8.28 -9.20 9.92
N ARG A 115 -8.33 -8.01 9.31
CA ARG A 115 -8.85 -7.81 7.94
C ARG A 115 -7.74 -7.84 6.87
N VAL A 116 -6.49 -7.90 7.28
CA VAL A 116 -5.35 -8.25 6.43
C VAL A 116 -5.10 -9.73 6.65
N ARG A 117 -5.50 -10.55 5.69
CA ARG A 117 -5.46 -12.02 5.76
C ARG A 117 -5.62 -12.63 4.38
N THR A 118 -5.51 -13.93 4.24
CA THR A 118 -5.85 -14.62 2.98
C THR A 118 -7.31 -14.37 2.61
N ILE A 119 -7.55 -13.80 1.43
CA ILE A 119 -8.87 -13.52 0.86
C ILE A 119 -9.00 -14.31 -0.45
N PRO A 120 -9.68 -15.46 -0.45
CA PRO A 120 -9.83 -16.25 -1.66
C PRO A 120 -10.72 -15.52 -2.69
N TYR A 121 -10.36 -15.68 -3.98
CA TYR A 121 -11.21 -15.24 -5.08
C TYR A 121 -12.57 -15.98 -5.03
N ASP A 122 -13.66 -15.23 -5.11
CA ASP A 122 -15.02 -15.75 -5.20
C ASP A 122 -15.47 -15.72 -6.68
N PRO A 123 -15.66 -16.90 -7.34
CA PRO A 123 -16.05 -16.96 -8.75
C PRO A 123 -17.47 -16.48 -9.04
N LEU A 124 -18.30 -16.30 -8.01
CA LEU A 124 -19.65 -15.74 -8.15
C LEU A 124 -19.66 -14.22 -8.25
N LEU A 125 -18.58 -13.57 -7.82
CA LEU A 125 -18.44 -12.12 -7.85
C LEU A 125 -17.55 -11.70 -9.01
N LYS A 126 -17.87 -10.55 -9.63
CA LYS A 126 -16.99 -9.94 -10.63
C LYS A 126 -15.76 -9.32 -9.96
N VAL A 127 -14.63 -9.37 -10.66
CA VAL A 127 -13.42 -8.64 -10.29
C VAL A 127 -13.37 -7.34 -11.08
N HIS A 128 -13.45 -6.24 -10.39
CA HIS A 128 -13.25 -4.92 -10.94
C HIS A 128 -11.81 -4.46 -10.71
N THR A 129 -11.29 -3.61 -11.58
CA THR A 129 -9.94 -3.09 -11.42
C THR A 129 -9.94 -1.57 -11.33
N PHE A 130 -9.05 -1.02 -10.50
CA PHE A 130 -8.83 0.41 -10.37
C PHE A 130 -7.38 0.73 -10.72
N TRP A 131 -7.20 1.66 -11.63
CA TRP A 131 -5.92 1.96 -12.24
C TRP A 131 -5.43 3.34 -11.85
N ASP A 132 -4.17 3.44 -11.49
CA ASP A 132 -3.39 4.66 -11.61
C ASP A 132 -2.41 4.49 -12.76
N LEU A 133 -2.41 5.41 -13.73
CA LEU A 133 -1.70 5.25 -15.00
C LEU A 133 -0.38 6.02 -14.98
N GLY A 134 0.75 5.31 -15.09
CA GLY A 134 2.08 5.86 -15.31
C GLY A 134 2.78 5.18 -16.51
N TRP A 135 3.77 5.86 -17.08
CA TRP A 135 4.65 5.24 -18.09
C TRP A 135 6.08 5.07 -17.54
N ASN A 136 6.75 6.17 -17.23
CA ASN A 136 8.06 6.13 -16.56
C ASN A 136 7.92 5.81 -15.07
N ASP A 137 6.83 6.28 -14.49
CA ASP A 137 6.40 5.97 -13.15
C ASP A 137 5.59 4.67 -13.14
N GLU A 138 5.31 4.13 -11.97
CA GLU A 138 4.56 2.89 -11.86
C GLU A 138 3.09 3.08 -12.29
N THR A 139 2.58 2.13 -13.08
CA THR A 139 1.13 1.92 -13.20
C THR A 139 0.71 0.97 -12.08
N SER A 140 -0.25 1.37 -11.28
CA SER A 140 -0.84 0.56 -10.20
C SER A 140 -2.24 0.09 -10.57
N ILE A 141 -2.52 -1.20 -10.38
CA ILE A 141 -3.81 -1.83 -10.67
C ILE A 141 -4.26 -2.64 -9.45
N ILE A 142 -5.37 -2.23 -8.86
CA ILE A 142 -5.98 -2.89 -7.70
C ILE A 142 -7.15 -3.74 -8.16
N PHE A 143 -7.20 -5.01 -7.74
CA PHE A 143 -8.26 -5.96 -8.08
C PHE A 143 -9.23 -6.11 -6.92
N VAL A 144 -10.51 -5.86 -7.16
CA VAL A 144 -11.52 -5.73 -6.13
C VAL A 144 -12.75 -6.57 -6.42
N GLN A 145 -13.25 -7.26 -5.39
CA GLN A 145 -14.56 -7.87 -5.38
C GLN A 145 -15.44 -7.18 -4.33
N ARG A 146 -16.69 -6.92 -4.67
CA ARG A 146 -17.69 -6.41 -3.72
C ARG A 146 -18.59 -7.54 -3.25
N ALA A 147 -18.52 -7.85 -1.95
CA ALA A 147 -19.38 -8.82 -1.29
C ALA A 147 -20.32 -8.11 -0.31
N ALA A 148 -21.54 -7.80 -0.73
CA ALA A 148 -22.49 -6.98 0.02
C ALA A 148 -21.87 -5.61 0.41
N SER A 149 -21.56 -5.39 1.68
CA SER A 149 -20.90 -4.17 2.17
C SER A 149 -19.37 -4.27 2.23
N GLU A 150 -18.79 -5.45 2.01
CA GLU A 150 -17.34 -5.65 2.06
C GLU A 150 -16.70 -5.30 0.73
N ILE A 151 -15.55 -4.65 0.80
CA ILE A 151 -14.64 -4.39 -0.30
C ILE A 151 -13.43 -5.29 -0.11
N ARG A 152 -13.32 -6.32 -0.95
CA ARG A 152 -12.26 -7.32 -0.88
C ARG A 152 -11.20 -7.01 -1.94
N ILE A 153 -10.06 -6.55 -1.50
CA ILE A 153 -8.88 -6.31 -2.33
C ILE A 153 -8.13 -7.63 -2.42
N ILE A 154 -8.26 -8.32 -3.55
CA ILE A 154 -7.81 -9.71 -3.72
C ILE A 154 -6.48 -9.85 -4.45
N ASP A 155 -6.05 -8.80 -5.15
CA ASP A 155 -4.80 -8.84 -5.92
C ASP A 155 -4.34 -7.42 -6.25
N HIS A 156 -3.06 -7.30 -6.65
CA HIS A 156 -2.44 -6.03 -7.00
C HIS A 156 -1.33 -6.24 -8.04
N ILE A 157 -1.25 -5.35 -9.02
CA ILE A 157 -0.14 -5.24 -9.97
C ILE A 157 0.41 -3.83 -9.89
N SER A 158 1.73 -3.70 -9.78
CA SER A 158 2.43 -2.44 -9.89
C SER A 158 3.70 -2.66 -10.71
N SER A 159 3.82 -1.94 -11.83
CA SER A 159 4.93 -2.08 -12.77
C SER A 159 5.12 -0.80 -13.59
N SER A 160 6.33 -0.61 -14.13
CA SER A 160 6.70 0.50 -15.03
C SER A 160 7.05 -0.03 -16.41
N PHE A 161 7.07 0.84 -17.40
CA PHE A 161 7.53 0.56 -18.77
C PHE A 161 6.77 -0.55 -19.51
N LEU A 162 5.51 -0.79 -19.15
CA LEU A 162 4.61 -1.71 -19.85
C LEU A 162 3.53 -0.95 -20.61
N THR A 163 3.14 -1.48 -21.76
CA THR A 163 2.01 -0.93 -22.50
C THR A 163 0.68 -1.39 -21.91
N LEU A 164 -0.42 -0.68 -22.21
CA LEU A 164 -1.76 -1.12 -21.80
C LEU A 164 -2.10 -2.52 -22.31
N ALA A 165 -1.60 -2.92 -23.50
CA ALA A 165 -1.77 -4.27 -24.01
C ALA A 165 -1.02 -5.33 -23.18
N ASP A 166 0.16 -4.99 -22.67
CA ASP A 166 0.91 -5.90 -21.79
C ASP A 166 0.18 -6.11 -20.45
N TYR A 167 -0.41 -5.05 -19.90
CA TYR A 167 -1.24 -5.18 -18.69
C TYR A 167 -2.49 -6.03 -18.98
N VAL A 168 -3.21 -5.79 -20.06
CA VAL A 168 -4.39 -6.60 -20.44
C VAL A 168 -4.01 -8.08 -20.55
N LYS A 169 -2.87 -8.39 -21.18
CA LYS A 169 -2.36 -9.77 -21.26
C LYS A 169 -2.08 -10.37 -19.87
N GLN A 170 -1.56 -9.59 -18.92
CA GLN A 170 -1.38 -10.06 -17.54
C GLN A 170 -2.73 -10.32 -16.85
N LEU A 171 -3.72 -9.46 -17.07
CA LEU A 171 -5.07 -9.65 -16.55
C LEU A 171 -5.69 -10.94 -17.11
N GLU A 172 -5.61 -11.15 -18.43
CA GLU A 172 -6.13 -12.36 -19.10
C GLU A 172 -5.48 -13.66 -18.61
N GLY A 173 -4.23 -13.58 -18.13
CA GLY A 173 -3.53 -14.72 -17.51
C GLY A 173 -4.06 -15.09 -16.12
N LYS A 174 -4.92 -14.29 -15.50
CA LYS A 174 -5.48 -14.57 -14.17
C LYS A 174 -6.85 -15.25 -14.31
N PRO A 175 -7.24 -16.13 -13.37
CA PRO A 175 -8.49 -16.91 -13.43
C PRO A 175 -9.72 -16.10 -13.02
N TYR A 176 -9.76 -14.79 -13.29
CA TYR A 176 -10.78 -13.90 -12.78
C TYR A 176 -11.92 -13.67 -13.79
N ARG A 177 -13.15 -13.60 -13.29
CA ARG A 177 -14.30 -13.11 -14.04
C ARG A 177 -14.34 -11.59 -13.91
N TYR A 178 -13.88 -10.90 -14.95
CA TYR A 178 -13.76 -9.45 -14.91
C TYR A 178 -15.10 -8.71 -15.02
N GLY A 179 -15.19 -7.60 -14.32
CA GLY A 179 -16.23 -6.60 -14.44
C GLY A 179 -15.74 -5.38 -15.22
N THR A 180 -15.69 -4.23 -14.54
CA THR A 180 -15.33 -2.93 -15.11
C THR A 180 -13.92 -2.53 -14.69
N ASP A 181 -13.13 -2.00 -15.61
CA ASP A 181 -11.87 -1.33 -15.35
C ASP A 181 -12.13 0.16 -15.12
N PHE A 182 -11.79 0.64 -13.93
CA PHE A 182 -11.96 2.03 -13.55
C PHE A 182 -10.65 2.79 -13.75
N LEU A 183 -10.66 3.76 -14.65
CA LEU A 183 -9.51 4.61 -14.94
C LEU A 183 -9.66 5.98 -14.25
N PRO A 184 -8.54 6.65 -13.94
CA PRO A 184 -8.56 8.02 -13.46
C PRO A 184 -9.20 8.97 -14.50
N HIS A 185 -9.56 10.15 -14.06
CA HIS A 185 -10.26 11.16 -14.90
C HIS A 185 -9.50 11.53 -16.18
N ASP A 186 -8.17 11.48 -16.17
CA ASP A 186 -7.29 11.74 -17.31
C ASP A 186 -7.13 10.53 -18.26
N GLY A 187 -7.60 9.34 -17.87
CA GLY A 187 -7.68 8.15 -18.73
C GLY A 187 -8.50 8.37 -20.03
N ASN A 188 -9.26 9.46 -20.09
CA ASN A 188 -9.98 9.92 -21.28
C ASN A 188 -9.16 10.89 -22.15
N ALA A 189 -8.01 11.39 -21.65
CA ALA A 189 -7.17 12.31 -22.40
C ALA A 189 -6.47 11.58 -23.55
N ARG A 190 -6.49 12.17 -24.75
CA ARG A 190 -5.82 11.61 -25.91
C ARG A 190 -4.32 11.87 -25.85
N SER A 191 -3.54 10.81 -26.02
CA SER A 191 -2.10 10.93 -26.15
C SER A 191 -1.72 11.55 -27.48
N VAL A 192 -0.83 12.54 -27.46
CA VAL A 192 -0.29 13.19 -28.67
C VAL A 192 0.41 12.18 -29.59
N ASN A 193 1.02 11.13 -29.02
CA ASN A 193 1.79 10.16 -29.78
C ASN A 193 0.91 9.14 -30.51
N THR A 194 -0.23 8.73 -29.93
CA THR A 194 -1.09 7.68 -30.47
C THR A 194 -2.42 8.19 -31.00
N GLY A 195 -2.81 9.41 -30.66
CA GLY A 195 -4.12 10.00 -30.97
C GLY A 195 -5.28 9.33 -30.22
N LYS A 196 -5.02 8.32 -29.38
CA LYS A 196 -6.02 7.56 -28.63
C LYS A 196 -5.88 7.82 -27.12
N SER A 197 -6.99 7.72 -26.40
CA SER A 197 -6.99 7.72 -24.95
C SER A 197 -6.73 6.30 -24.39
N ALA A 198 -6.35 6.21 -23.12
CA ALA A 198 -6.21 4.91 -22.42
C ALA A 198 -7.53 4.13 -22.46
N ARG A 199 -8.66 4.82 -22.27
CA ARG A 199 -9.98 4.24 -22.40
C ARG A 199 -10.20 3.62 -23.78
N GLU A 200 -10.00 4.38 -24.86
CA GLU A 200 -10.19 3.89 -26.24
C GLU A 200 -9.31 2.67 -26.55
N ILE A 201 -8.10 2.61 -25.99
CA ILE A 201 -7.19 1.48 -26.16
C ILE A 201 -7.70 0.24 -25.43
N LEU A 202 -8.09 0.37 -24.15
CA LEU A 202 -8.60 -0.75 -23.36
C LEU A 202 -9.94 -1.28 -23.89
N GLU A 203 -10.85 -0.39 -24.31
CA GLU A 203 -12.11 -0.79 -24.97
C GLU A 203 -11.84 -1.56 -26.28
N ALA A 204 -10.86 -1.14 -27.08
CA ALA A 204 -10.44 -1.86 -28.29
C ALA A 204 -9.81 -3.24 -28.00
N LEU A 205 -9.26 -3.43 -26.79
CA LEU A 205 -8.76 -4.72 -26.28
C LEU A 205 -9.85 -5.55 -25.60
N GLY A 206 -11.13 -5.17 -25.73
CA GLY A 206 -12.27 -5.93 -25.21
C GLY A 206 -12.59 -5.71 -23.75
N ARG A 207 -12.02 -4.65 -23.13
CA ARG A 207 -12.28 -4.32 -21.74
C ARG A 207 -13.48 -3.40 -21.59
N THR A 208 -14.23 -3.53 -20.49
CA THR A 208 -15.31 -2.61 -20.14
C THR A 208 -14.73 -1.53 -19.24
N VAL A 209 -14.75 -0.29 -19.70
CA VAL A 209 -14.06 0.83 -19.01
C VAL A 209 -15.03 1.86 -18.47
N SER A 210 -14.77 2.35 -17.27
CA SER A 210 -15.43 3.50 -16.66
C SER A 210 -14.40 4.52 -16.19
N ILE A 211 -14.74 5.79 -16.28
CA ILE A 211 -13.86 6.86 -15.80
C ILE A 211 -14.34 7.30 -14.41
N VAL A 212 -13.42 7.31 -13.46
CA VAL A 212 -13.68 7.81 -12.10
C VAL A 212 -13.83 9.33 -12.13
N PRO A 213 -14.82 9.90 -11.46
CA PRO A 213 -14.97 11.35 -11.37
C PRO A 213 -13.72 12.03 -10.81
N ARG A 214 -13.42 13.23 -11.32
CA ARG A 214 -12.35 14.04 -10.75
C ARG A 214 -12.79 14.58 -9.39
N LEU A 215 -12.04 14.29 -8.35
CA LEU A 215 -12.13 14.91 -7.03
C LEU A 215 -10.80 15.57 -6.66
N ASP A 216 -10.88 16.50 -5.72
CA ASP A 216 -9.70 17.01 -5.05
C ASP A 216 -8.99 15.88 -4.28
N VAL A 217 -7.67 15.97 -4.13
CA VAL A 217 -6.86 14.93 -3.47
C VAL A 217 -7.31 14.71 -2.03
N GLU A 218 -7.62 15.78 -1.30
CA GLU A 218 -8.08 15.71 0.10
C GLU A 218 -9.48 15.08 0.21
N GLU A 219 -10.38 15.41 -0.71
CA GLU A 219 -11.71 14.77 -0.78
C GLU A 219 -11.58 13.26 -1.07
N GLY A 220 -10.68 12.89 -1.98
CA GLY A 220 -10.38 11.50 -2.28
C GLY A 220 -9.76 10.75 -1.08
N ILE A 221 -8.86 11.39 -0.33
CA ILE A 221 -8.30 10.85 0.92
C ILE A 221 -9.40 10.65 1.96
N ALA A 222 -10.31 11.60 2.11
CA ALA A 222 -11.43 11.48 3.04
C ALA A 222 -12.36 10.32 2.63
N ALA A 223 -12.67 10.17 1.34
CA ALA A 223 -13.46 9.04 0.82
C ALA A 223 -12.77 7.69 1.12
N ALA A 224 -11.45 7.59 0.89
CA ALA A 224 -10.67 6.40 1.21
C ALA A 224 -10.76 6.05 2.70
N ARG A 225 -10.59 7.02 3.61
CA ARG A 225 -10.73 6.81 5.05
C ARG A 225 -12.11 6.30 5.44
N MET A 226 -13.17 6.78 4.81
CA MET A 226 -14.54 6.30 5.05
C MET A 226 -14.76 4.87 4.52
N MET A 227 -14.04 4.45 3.48
CA MET A 227 -14.12 3.12 2.91
C MET A 227 -13.35 2.08 3.74
N PHE A 228 -12.21 2.43 4.34
CA PHE A 228 -11.33 1.51 5.08
C PHE A 228 -12.04 0.56 6.05
N PRO A 229 -13.03 0.98 6.86
CA PRO A 229 -13.73 0.06 7.78
C PRO A 229 -14.45 -1.11 7.11
N ARG A 230 -14.60 -1.10 5.78
CA ARG A 230 -15.24 -2.15 4.99
C ARG A 230 -14.25 -2.94 4.13
N CYS A 231 -12.98 -2.53 4.14
CA CYS A 231 -11.93 -3.14 3.34
C CYS A 231 -11.37 -4.41 3.99
N TYR A 232 -11.05 -5.37 3.13
CA TYR A 232 -10.30 -6.57 3.45
C TYR A 232 -9.19 -6.73 2.41
N PHE A 233 -7.98 -7.03 2.83
CA PHE A 233 -6.81 -7.15 1.96
C PHE A 233 -6.28 -8.58 1.98
N ASP A 234 -6.04 -9.15 0.79
CA ASP A 234 -5.28 -10.40 0.69
C ASP A 234 -3.81 -10.13 1.03
N GLU A 235 -3.34 -10.74 2.12
CA GLU A 235 -2.00 -10.50 2.65
C GLU A 235 -0.90 -10.89 1.65
N GLY A 236 -1.09 -11.99 0.92
CA GLY A 236 -0.10 -12.50 -0.02
C GLY A 236 -0.05 -11.71 -1.33
N ALA A 237 -1.21 -11.46 -1.93
CA ALA A 237 -1.29 -10.85 -3.25
C ALA A 237 -1.23 -9.31 -3.24
N THR A 238 -1.53 -8.67 -2.10
CA THR A 238 -1.57 -7.21 -1.97
C THR A 238 -0.48 -6.63 -1.06
N GLY A 239 0.55 -7.41 -0.75
CA GLY A 239 1.62 -7.00 0.18
C GLY A 239 2.26 -5.65 -0.19
N LYS A 240 2.59 -5.43 -1.48
CA LYS A 240 3.15 -4.15 -1.94
C LYS A 240 2.16 -2.99 -1.71
N LEU A 241 0.90 -3.15 -2.07
CA LEU A 241 -0.15 -2.15 -1.85
C LEU A 241 -0.28 -1.79 -0.36
N ILE A 242 -0.33 -2.79 0.51
CA ILE A 242 -0.38 -2.60 1.98
C ILE A 242 0.79 -1.75 2.46
N GLN A 243 2.01 -2.04 1.98
CA GLN A 243 3.20 -1.27 2.35
C GLN A 243 3.14 0.16 1.82
N SER A 244 2.69 0.36 0.58
CA SER A 244 2.53 1.70 0.01
C SER A 244 1.49 2.51 0.81
N LEU A 245 0.36 1.92 1.19
CA LEU A 245 -0.66 2.60 2.01
C LEU A 245 -0.14 2.95 3.42
N LYS A 246 0.73 2.14 4.02
CA LYS A 246 1.40 2.47 5.29
C LYS A 246 2.42 3.61 5.14
N LYS A 247 3.12 3.68 4.00
CA LYS A 247 4.19 4.65 3.72
C LYS A 247 3.67 5.96 3.14
N TYR A 248 2.48 5.98 2.55
CA TYR A 248 1.90 7.18 1.93
C TYR A 248 1.70 8.27 2.98
N ARG A 249 2.43 9.40 2.79
CA ARG A 249 2.59 10.43 3.80
C ARG A 249 2.54 11.83 3.21
N ARG A 250 2.39 12.80 4.09
CA ARG A 250 2.49 14.22 3.74
C ARG A 250 3.94 14.69 3.73
N GLN A 251 4.22 15.64 2.88
CA GLN A 251 5.49 16.35 2.90
C GLN A 251 5.58 17.17 4.19
N MET A 252 6.70 17.02 4.92
CA MET A 252 6.98 17.83 6.09
C MET A 252 7.83 19.04 5.70
N HIS A 253 7.39 20.23 6.06
CA HIS A 253 8.18 21.44 5.91
C HIS A 253 9.22 21.52 7.03
N GLN A 254 10.49 21.31 6.70
CA GLN A 254 11.60 21.27 7.68
C GLN A 254 11.73 22.54 8.53
N SER A 255 11.36 23.71 7.99
CA SER A 255 11.46 24.99 8.71
C SER A 255 10.34 25.25 9.73
N THR A 256 9.16 24.67 9.51
CA THR A 256 7.99 24.92 10.35
C THR A 256 7.51 23.69 11.12
N GLY A 257 7.99 22.49 10.77
CA GLY A 257 7.52 21.23 11.33
C GLY A 257 6.05 20.88 10.98
N THR A 258 5.47 21.60 10.00
CA THR A 258 4.07 21.39 9.58
C THR A 258 3.98 20.47 8.38
N PHE A 259 2.91 19.67 8.33
CA PHE A 259 2.62 18.79 7.19
C PHE A 259 1.89 19.55 6.09
N GLY A 260 2.38 19.38 4.84
CA GLY A 260 1.81 19.96 3.64
C GLY A 260 0.98 18.96 2.82
N ALA A 261 1.04 19.11 1.49
CA ALA A 261 0.40 18.20 0.55
C ALA A 261 0.97 16.76 0.66
N PRO A 262 0.25 15.75 0.18
CA PRO A 262 0.81 14.40 0.03
C PRO A 262 2.11 14.42 -0.77
N LEU A 263 3.08 13.62 -0.33
CA LEU A 263 4.35 13.46 -1.01
C LEU A 263 4.14 12.57 -2.25
N HIS A 264 4.68 13.02 -3.39
CA HIS A 264 4.69 12.20 -4.59
C HIS A 264 6.00 11.38 -4.61
N ASP A 265 5.89 10.12 -4.22
CA ASP A 265 6.96 9.12 -4.19
C ASP A 265 6.41 7.76 -4.67
N ASP A 266 7.22 6.71 -4.59
CA ASP A 266 6.83 5.36 -5.05
C ASP A 266 5.55 4.83 -4.39
N ALA A 267 5.21 5.30 -3.18
CA ALA A 267 3.98 4.91 -2.48
C ALA A 267 2.73 5.63 -3.01
N SER A 268 2.91 6.75 -3.71
CA SER A 268 1.79 7.59 -4.16
C SER A 268 0.92 6.91 -5.24
N HIS A 269 1.52 6.13 -6.15
CA HIS A 269 0.78 5.48 -7.25
C HIS A 269 -0.22 4.45 -6.73
N ASP A 270 0.20 3.61 -5.80
CA ASP A 270 -0.67 2.63 -5.16
C ASP A 270 -1.77 3.31 -4.31
N ALA A 271 -1.41 4.40 -3.62
CA ALA A 271 -2.35 5.17 -2.82
C ALA A 271 -3.37 5.92 -3.69
N ASP A 272 -2.96 6.39 -4.87
CA ASP A 272 -3.83 7.04 -5.84
C ASP A 272 -4.80 6.05 -6.48
N ALA A 273 -4.35 4.85 -6.86
CA ALA A 273 -5.22 3.77 -7.30
C ALA A 273 -6.25 3.40 -6.22
N PHE A 274 -5.85 3.34 -4.94
CA PHE A 274 -6.74 3.10 -3.81
C PHE A 274 -7.73 4.25 -3.58
N ARG A 275 -7.30 5.47 -3.77
CA ARG A 275 -8.16 6.66 -3.72
C ARG A 275 -9.21 6.64 -4.84
N TYR A 276 -8.83 6.21 -6.06
CA TYR A 276 -9.78 6.02 -7.16
C TYR A 276 -10.78 4.90 -6.87
N LEU A 277 -10.38 3.83 -6.19
CA LEU A 277 -11.29 2.81 -5.70
C LEU A 277 -12.36 3.42 -4.78
N ALA A 278 -11.94 4.25 -3.82
CA ALA A 278 -12.89 4.86 -2.88
C ALA A 278 -13.88 5.80 -3.58
N VAL A 279 -13.43 6.55 -4.57
CA VAL A 279 -14.28 7.47 -5.36
C VAL A 279 -15.21 6.71 -6.31
N GLY A 280 -14.73 5.63 -6.91
CA GLY A 280 -15.46 4.81 -7.89
C GLY A 280 -16.27 3.65 -7.29
N GLU A 281 -16.26 3.48 -5.96
CA GLU A 281 -16.88 2.34 -5.26
C GLU A 281 -18.35 2.11 -5.64
N SER A 282 -19.11 3.18 -5.86
CA SER A 282 -20.52 3.09 -6.24
C SER A 282 -20.77 2.39 -7.58
N GLY A 283 -19.73 2.32 -8.43
CA GLY A 283 -19.77 1.64 -9.74
C GLY A 283 -19.51 0.14 -9.67
N LEU A 284 -19.15 -0.40 -8.50
CA LEU A 284 -18.92 -1.83 -8.31
C LEU A 284 -20.26 -2.58 -8.37
N SER A 285 -20.51 -3.34 -9.45
CA SER A 285 -21.71 -4.15 -9.64
C SER A 285 -21.37 -5.57 -10.04
N ASN A 286 -22.02 -6.54 -9.42
CA ASN A 286 -21.96 -7.96 -9.79
C ASN A 286 -23.02 -8.35 -10.83
N ASP A 287 -23.93 -7.43 -11.19
CA ASP A 287 -25.01 -7.71 -12.11
C ASP A 287 -24.52 -7.82 -13.55
N ASP A 288 -24.99 -8.84 -14.26
CA ASP A 288 -24.80 -8.99 -15.72
C ASP A 288 -25.89 -8.26 -16.51
N TRP A 289 -26.88 -7.73 -15.82
CA TRP A 289 -28.00 -7.02 -16.41
C TRP A 289 -27.61 -5.59 -16.74
N GLY A 290 -27.46 -5.33 -18.01
CA GLY A 290 -27.25 -3.96 -18.49
C GLY A 290 -28.40 -3.06 -18.03
N GLY A 291 -28.17 -2.39 -16.92
CA GLY A 291 -28.79 -1.15 -16.44
C GLY A 291 -30.25 -0.83 -16.79
N VAL A 292 -31.15 -1.80 -16.82
CA VAL A 292 -32.57 -1.47 -16.82
C VAL A 292 -32.98 -1.29 -15.35
N PRO A 293 -33.22 -0.06 -14.88
CA PRO A 293 -33.70 0.14 -13.51
C PRO A 293 -35.04 -0.57 -13.35
N ILE A 294 -35.11 -1.52 -12.41
CA ILE A 294 -36.38 -2.16 -12.04
C ILE A 294 -37.23 -1.05 -11.42
N ASN A 295 -38.21 -0.60 -12.17
CA ASN A 295 -39.13 0.44 -11.72
C ASN A 295 -40.23 -0.19 -10.83
N TYR A 296 -40.02 -0.15 -9.51
CA TYR A 296 -40.96 -0.69 -8.51
C TYR A 296 -42.26 0.10 -8.37
N ARG A 297 -42.49 1.14 -9.21
CA ARG A 297 -43.67 2.04 -9.07
C ARG A 297 -45.01 1.49 -9.57
N ASN A 298 -45.06 0.29 -10.15
CA ASN A 298 -46.29 -0.24 -10.75
C ASN A 298 -46.74 -1.61 -10.23
N ARG A 299 -46.66 -1.87 -8.94
CA ARG A 299 -47.54 -2.89 -8.31
C ARG A 299 -48.55 -2.17 -7.43
N VAL A 300 -49.61 -1.68 -8.06
CA VAL A 300 -50.91 -1.48 -7.38
C VAL A 300 -51.43 -2.88 -7.15
N ILE A 301 -51.50 -3.28 -5.88
CA ILE A 301 -52.23 -4.49 -5.46
C ILE A 301 -53.69 -4.12 -5.57
N ALA A 302 -54.41 -4.77 -6.51
CA ALA A 302 -55.88 -4.80 -6.56
C ALA A 302 -56.39 -5.82 -5.56
#